data_9fc03334af3954daadb2992254db28ce
#
_entry.id   9fc03334af3954daadb2992254db28ce
#
_cell.length_a   1.000
_cell.length_b   1.000
_cell.length_c   1.000
_cell.angle_alpha   90.00
_cell.angle_beta   90.00
_cell.angle_gamma   90.00
#
_symmetry.space_group_name_H-M   'P 1'
#
loop_
_entity.id
_entity.type
_entity.pdbx_description
1 polymer ?
#
loop_
_entity_poly.entity_id
_entity_poly.type
_entity_poly.pdbx_seq_one_letter_code
_entity_poly.pdbx_strand_id
1 'polypeptide(L)' 'LLAHLFETHIPKVEGWKKPVPATAENGKKQFLDAIRWYHPDKNTQHGLKWEVLCEEITKHLNAKYVIFKT' A
#
# COMPACT_ATOMS: atom_id res chain seq x y z
N LEU A 1 3.40 2.64 -10.24
CA LEU A 1 2.29 2.84 -9.30
C LEU A 1 2.73 2.88 -7.85
N LEU A 2 3.43 1.84 -7.37
CA LEU A 2 3.85 1.79 -5.97
C LEU A 2 4.85 2.89 -5.62
N ALA A 3 5.82 3.15 -6.50
CA ALA A 3 6.81 4.19 -6.25
C ALA A 3 6.16 5.56 -6.06
N HIS A 4 5.20 5.90 -6.92
CA HIS A 4 4.45 7.15 -6.82
C HIS A 4 3.64 7.20 -5.53
N LEU A 5 3.00 6.09 -5.18
CA LEU A 5 2.21 5.98 -3.95
C LEU A 5 3.07 6.22 -2.71
N PHE A 6 4.25 5.60 -2.66
CA PHE A 6 5.16 5.75 -1.53
C PHE A 6 5.75 7.15 -1.42
N GLU A 7 5.80 7.89 -2.52
CA GLU A 7 6.28 9.28 -2.51
C GLU A 7 5.20 10.26 -2.10
N THR A 8 3.95 10.03 -2.53
CA THR A 8 2.84 10.95 -2.25
C THR A 8 2.13 10.64 -0.94
N HIS A 9 2.03 9.38 -0.56
CA HIS A 9 1.31 8.94 0.63
C HIS A 9 2.16 7.95 1.42
N ILE A 10 3.20 8.44 2.07
CA ILE A 10 4.12 7.60 2.86
C ILE A 10 3.34 6.84 3.93
N PRO A 11 3.48 5.49 4.00
CA PRO A 11 2.79 4.71 5.04
C PRO A 11 3.18 5.17 6.43
N LYS A 12 2.19 5.31 7.31
CA LYS A 12 2.42 5.71 8.70
C LYS A 12 2.72 4.51 9.59
N VAL A 13 3.68 3.71 9.16
CA VAL A 13 4.15 2.53 9.89
C VAL A 13 5.48 2.85 10.53
N GLU A 14 5.59 2.63 11.84
CA GLU A 14 6.83 2.89 12.57
C GLU A 14 7.98 2.09 11.97
N GLY A 15 9.09 2.78 11.69
CA GLY A 15 10.27 2.15 11.11
C GLY A 15 10.15 1.83 9.63
N TRP A 16 9.09 2.29 8.96
CA TRP A 16 8.91 2.00 7.54
C TRP A 16 10.02 2.63 6.69
N LYS A 17 10.52 1.84 5.74
CA LYS A 17 11.50 2.31 4.76
C LYS A 17 11.00 1.98 3.36
N LYS A 18 11.29 2.87 2.41
CA LYS A 18 10.92 2.64 1.02
C LYS A 18 11.56 1.35 0.50
N PRO A 19 10.74 0.41 -0.01
CA PRO A 19 11.28 -0.85 -0.52
C PRO A 19 12.07 -0.65 -1.83
N VAL A 20 12.84 -1.66 -2.21
CA VAL A 20 13.53 -1.66 -3.50
C VAL A 20 12.50 -1.59 -4.63
N PRO A 21 12.88 -1.07 -5.82
CA PRO A 21 11.94 -1.00 -6.95
C PRO A 21 11.31 -2.36 -7.26
N ALA A 22 10.02 -2.34 -7.60
CA ALA A 22 9.30 -3.55 -7.92
C ALA A 22 9.83 -4.19 -9.21
N THR A 23 10.02 -5.50 -9.18
CA THR A 23 10.43 -6.29 -10.35
C THR A 23 9.35 -7.34 -10.63
N ALA A 24 9.52 -8.09 -11.73
CA ALA A 24 8.61 -9.19 -12.04
C ALA A 24 8.62 -10.25 -10.92
N GLU A 25 9.75 -10.40 -10.23
CA GLU A 25 9.89 -11.41 -9.19
C GLU A 25 9.29 -11.00 -7.85
N ASN A 26 9.44 -9.71 -7.47
CA ASN A 26 9.01 -9.25 -6.16
C ASN A 26 7.77 -8.36 -6.17
N GLY A 27 7.23 -8.04 -7.36
CA GLY A 27 6.09 -7.13 -7.48
C GLY A 27 4.87 -7.59 -6.71
N LYS A 28 4.53 -8.88 -6.80
CA LYS A 28 3.39 -9.45 -6.08
C LYS A 28 3.54 -9.28 -4.58
N LYS A 29 4.71 -9.58 -4.05
CA LYS A 29 4.98 -9.44 -2.61
C LYS A 29 4.88 -7.98 -2.19
N GLN A 30 5.41 -7.06 -3.00
CA GLN A 30 5.35 -5.64 -2.68
C GLN A 30 3.92 -5.13 -2.64
N PHE A 31 3.06 -5.58 -3.57
CA PHE A 31 1.64 -5.23 -3.53
C PHE A 31 0.96 -5.75 -2.26
N LEU A 32 1.25 -6.99 -1.87
CA LEU A 32 0.69 -7.56 -0.63
C LEU A 32 1.14 -6.77 0.59
N ASP A 33 2.43 -6.43 0.66
CA ASP A 33 2.97 -5.64 1.75
C ASP A 33 2.32 -4.25 1.79
N ALA A 34 2.17 -3.61 0.63
CA ALA A 34 1.53 -2.31 0.55
C ALA A 34 0.07 -2.36 1.02
N ILE A 35 -0.67 -3.39 0.63
CA ILE A 35 -2.05 -3.57 1.09
C ILE A 35 -2.10 -3.65 2.61
N ARG A 36 -1.15 -4.34 3.23
CA ARG A 36 -1.09 -4.42 4.69
C ARG A 36 -0.77 -3.08 5.33
N TRP A 37 0.15 -2.31 4.74
CA TRP A 37 0.54 -1.01 5.29
C TRP A 37 -0.59 0.01 5.22
N TYR A 38 -1.40 -0.04 4.18
CA TYR A 38 -2.50 0.91 3.97
C TYR A 38 -3.86 0.38 4.43
N HIS A 39 -3.90 -0.79 5.06
CA HIS A 39 -5.17 -1.36 5.50
C HIS A 39 -5.86 -0.41 6.49
N PRO A 40 -7.15 -0.06 6.24
CA PRO A 40 -7.84 0.92 7.11
C PRO A 40 -7.86 0.57 8.59
N ASP A 41 -8.04 -0.71 8.91
CA ASP A 41 -8.11 -1.15 10.30
C ASP A 41 -6.82 -0.88 11.08
N LYS A 42 -5.68 -0.85 10.38
CA LYS A 42 -4.38 -0.58 10.99
C LYS A 42 -4.04 0.90 11.04
N ASN A 43 -4.87 1.74 10.45
CA ASN A 43 -4.61 3.18 10.33
C ASN A 43 -5.65 4.04 11.04
N THR A 44 -6.48 3.44 11.89
CA THR A 44 -7.54 4.17 12.58
C THR A 44 -7.01 5.24 13.52
N GLN A 45 -5.81 5.03 14.10
CA GLN A 45 -5.21 5.97 15.04
C GLN A 45 -4.66 7.24 14.38
N HIS A 46 -4.60 7.29 13.06
CA HIS A 46 -4.01 8.43 12.34
C HIS A 46 -5.05 9.44 11.84
N GLY A 47 -6.30 9.32 12.27
CA GLY A 47 -7.37 10.24 11.91
C GLY A 47 -8.23 9.74 10.77
N LEU A 48 -9.46 10.27 10.73
CA LEU A 48 -10.46 9.83 9.75
C LEU A 48 -10.04 10.08 8.30
N LYS A 49 -9.42 11.22 8.04
CA LYS A 49 -8.98 11.54 6.66
C LYS A 49 -7.98 10.52 6.15
N TRP A 50 -7.04 10.14 7.01
CA TRP A 50 -6.05 9.13 6.64
C TRP A 50 -6.69 7.76 6.45
N GLU A 51 -7.62 7.40 7.32
CA GLU A 51 -8.35 6.14 7.23
C GLU A 51 -9.12 6.02 5.92
N VAL A 52 -9.84 7.08 5.52
CA VAL A 52 -10.57 7.12 4.25
C VAL A 52 -9.60 7.02 3.06
N LEU A 53 -8.48 7.73 3.13
CA LEU A 53 -7.45 7.66 2.10
C LEU A 53 -6.90 6.25 1.97
N CYS A 54 -6.62 5.59 3.10
CA CYS A 54 -6.13 4.22 3.11
C CYS A 54 -7.15 3.25 2.50
N GLU A 55 -8.43 3.46 2.77
CA GLU A 55 -9.49 2.65 2.17
C GLU A 55 -9.46 2.76 0.63
N GLU A 56 -9.34 3.98 0.10
CA GLU A 56 -9.25 4.19 -1.33
C GLU A 56 -7.98 3.58 -1.92
N ILE A 57 -6.84 3.77 -1.26
CA ILE A 57 -5.57 3.19 -1.69
C ILE A 57 -5.67 1.67 -1.73
N THR A 58 -6.25 1.06 -0.69
CA THR A 58 -6.40 -0.39 -0.60
C THR A 58 -7.26 -0.92 -1.74
N LYS A 59 -8.34 -0.23 -2.10
CA LYS A 59 -9.19 -0.61 -3.22
C LYS A 59 -8.40 -0.64 -4.53
N HIS A 60 -7.59 0.40 -4.78
CA HIS A 60 -6.76 0.46 -5.99
C HIS A 60 -5.70 -0.64 -6.00
N LEU A 61 -5.06 -0.89 -4.85
CA LEU A 61 -4.05 -1.93 -4.75
C LEU A 61 -4.65 -3.32 -4.99
N ASN A 62 -5.83 -3.59 -4.43
CA ASN A 62 -6.51 -4.87 -4.65
C ASN A 62 -6.88 -5.06 -6.11
N ALA A 63 -7.35 -4.02 -6.78
CA ALA A 63 -7.70 -4.07 -8.19
C ALA A 63 -6.48 -4.39 -9.05
N LYS A 64 -5.32 -3.83 -8.73
CA LYS A 64 -4.08 -4.13 -9.44
C LYS A 64 -3.54 -5.51 -9.08
N TYR A 65 -3.70 -5.93 -7.82
CA TYR A 65 -3.21 -7.23 -7.37
C TYR A 65 -3.89 -8.40 -8.07
N VAL A 66 -5.13 -8.24 -8.49
CA VAL A 66 -5.86 -9.30 -9.22
C VAL A 66 -5.08 -9.77 -10.46
N ILE A 67 -4.34 -8.87 -11.10
CA ILE A 67 -3.51 -9.21 -12.27
C ILE A 67 -2.49 -10.28 -11.93
N PHE A 68 -1.95 -10.26 -10.71
CA PHE A 68 -0.93 -11.23 -10.29
C PHE A 68 -1.53 -12.59 -9.90
N LYS A 69 -2.82 -12.66 -9.66
CA LYS A 69 -3.51 -13.91 -9.31
C LYS A 69 -3.89 -14.73 -10.54
N THR A 70 -4.04 -14.09 -11.66
CA THR A 70 -4.37 -14.74 -12.91
C THR A 70 -3.12 -15.07 -13.71
#